data_d3c79cbace95db7d9745289b368aa191
#
_entry.id   d3c79cbace95db7d9745289b368aa191
#
_cell.length_a   1.000
_cell.length_b   1.000
_cell.length_c   1.000
_cell.angle_alpha   90.00
_cell.angle_beta   90.00
_cell.angle_gamma   90.00
#
_symmetry.space_group_name_H-M   'P 1'
#
loop_
_entity.id
_entity.type
_entity.pdbx_description
1 polymer ?
#
loop_
_entity_poly.entity_id
_entity_poly.type
_entity_poly.pdbx_seq_one_letter_code
_entity_poly.pdbx_strand_id
1 'polypeptide(L)'
;MYYCPKCKKKFRQRHRHCPLCGGKCRYQGDERTLALVIAVGVLILLLFSILLVRCNADIPSTSTENSTADSITGSTAGSTAGSTQSSIPETSVPPETTLPSTPSTEETTLPSVPPETSLPTNPPATGPIQGSIGMYTREELEAMDNTSSGYGPGPNRDYLNFRPEYAVDNQKRYEKYGANFIAPDNGTIYLTFDCGYEYYTTDTNGNKVPVTSLILDTLKEKNVKAVFFITMPYAKGQADLVRRMIDEGHAVGNHTNHHPVMTSLSIDKMVEEVMSLHDYVKEHFGYTMTLFRPPTGAYSVRSLAVVQNLGYKTVHWSFAYADWEPEDQPELDYALNNVLKKAHSGAIYLLHAVSETNAAILGDAIDGFLQKGFKLELFQ
;
A
#
# COMPACT_ATOMS: atom_id res chain seq x y z
N MET A 1 16.40 -21.56 6.95
CA MET A 1 16.16 -21.74 8.40
C MET A 1 17.16 -20.89 9.17
N TYR A 2 16.75 -20.18 10.22
CA TYR A 2 17.65 -19.33 11.00
C TYR A 2 18.19 -20.10 12.23
N TYR A 3 19.43 -19.90 12.55
CA TYR A 3 20.14 -20.63 13.60
C TYR A 3 20.81 -19.66 14.58
N CYS A 4 20.60 -19.88 15.87
CA CYS A 4 21.29 -19.14 16.92
C CYS A 4 22.54 -19.91 17.38
N PRO A 5 23.77 -19.38 17.15
CA PRO A 5 25.00 -20.05 17.59
C PRO A 5 25.13 -20.16 19.13
N LYS A 6 24.50 -19.21 19.88
CA LYS A 6 24.60 -19.14 21.33
C LYS A 6 23.81 -20.24 22.04
N CYS A 7 22.54 -20.50 21.63
CA CYS A 7 21.70 -21.52 22.24
C CYS A 7 21.43 -22.74 21.35
N LYS A 8 22.03 -22.79 20.15
CA LYS A 8 21.94 -23.88 19.16
C LYS A 8 20.51 -24.21 18.68
N LYS A 9 19.57 -23.28 18.84
CA LYS A 9 18.18 -23.44 18.38
C LYS A 9 18.02 -22.98 16.94
N LYS A 10 17.13 -23.65 16.19
CA LYS A 10 16.77 -23.33 14.81
C LYS A 10 15.35 -22.77 14.79
N PHE A 11 15.11 -21.76 13.93
CA PHE A 11 13.85 -21.06 13.79
C PHE A 11 13.44 -21.08 12.32
N ARG A 12 12.16 -21.23 12.03
CA ARG A 12 11.64 -21.12 10.66
C ARG A 12 11.57 -19.65 10.23
N GLN A 13 11.25 -18.77 11.16
CA GLN A 13 11.18 -17.32 10.95
C GLN A 13 12.54 -16.66 11.15
N ARG A 14 12.73 -15.51 10.51
CA ARG A 14 13.94 -14.69 10.66
C ARG A 14 13.92 -13.99 12.01
N HIS A 15 14.94 -14.24 12.80
CA HIS A 15 15.19 -13.50 14.02
C HIS A 15 16.61 -12.91 13.95
N ARG A 16 16.74 -11.59 14.03
CA ARG A 16 18.07 -10.94 14.19
C ARG A 16 18.71 -11.37 15.49
N HIS A 17 17.91 -11.44 16.55
CA HIS A 17 18.31 -11.93 17.86
C HIS A 17 17.42 -13.10 18.25
N CYS A 18 18.02 -14.08 18.87
CA CYS A 18 17.32 -15.27 19.32
C CYS A 18 16.30 -14.92 20.41
N PRO A 19 15.01 -15.26 20.23
CA PRO A 19 13.98 -14.97 21.23
C PRO A 19 14.20 -15.70 22.55
N LEU A 20 15.05 -16.75 22.56
CA LEU A 20 15.31 -17.54 23.75
C LEU A 20 16.53 -17.08 24.56
N CYS A 21 17.50 -16.42 23.94
CA CYS A 21 18.76 -16.09 24.62
C CYS A 21 19.39 -14.75 24.22
N GLY A 22 18.69 -13.95 23.39
CA GLY A 22 19.16 -12.66 22.88
C GLY A 22 20.39 -12.73 21.95
N GLY A 23 20.90 -13.94 21.62
CA GLY A 23 22.08 -14.10 20.77
C GLY A 23 21.76 -13.83 19.29
N LYS A 24 22.69 -13.25 18.54
CA LYS A 24 22.51 -12.93 17.11
C LYS A 24 22.28 -14.21 16.30
N CYS A 25 21.18 -14.27 15.54
CA CYS A 25 20.86 -15.40 14.67
C CYS A 25 21.55 -15.26 13.30
N ARG A 26 21.83 -16.40 12.67
CA ARG A 26 22.39 -16.47 11.31
C ARG A 26 21.49 -17.34 10.43
N TYR A 27 21.34 -16.96 9.16
CA TYR A 27 20.68 -17.81 8.20
C TYR A 27 21.55 -19.02 7.90
N GLN A 28 20.98 -20.21 8.01
CA GLN A 28 21.62 -21.46 7.62
C GLN A 28 20.84 -22.00 6.41
N GLY A 29 21.38 -21.73 5.20
CA GLY A 29 20.86 -22.31 3.97
C GLY A 29 20.79 -23.83 4.06
N ASP A 30 19.86 -24.42 3.33
CA ASP A 30 19.83 -25.87 3.17
C ASP A 30 20.97 -26.29 2.23
N GLU A 31 21.96 -26.99 2.76
CA GLU A 31 23.10 -27.48 1.97
C GLU A 31 22.67 -28.35 0.79
N ARG A 32 21.51 -29.01 0.89
CA ARG A 32 20.92 -29.80 -0.19
C ARG A 32 20.45 -28.93 -1.36
N THR A 33 19.87 -27.76 -1.06
CA THR A 33 19.43 -26.81 -2.10
C THR A 33 20.62 -26.21 -2.82
N LEU A 34 21.68 -25.85 -2.10
CA LEU A 34 22.91 -25.34 -2.70
C LEU A 34 23.60 -26.41 -3.58
N ALA A 35 23.68 -27.65 -3.09
CA ALA A 35 24.25 -28.77 -3.87
C ALA A 35 23.42 -29.07 -5.13
N LEU A 36 22.09 -28.98 -5.06
CA LEU A 36 21.21 -29.17 -6.22
C LEU A 36 21.38 -28.07 -7.26
N VAL A 37 21.49 -26.80 -6.84
CA VAL A 37 21.71 -25.67 -7.76
C VAL A 37 23.07 -25.80 -8.47
N ILE A 38 24.11 -26.20 -7.75
CA ILE A 38 25.43 -26.43 -8.32
C ILE A 38 25.39 -27.62 -9.32
N ALA A 39 24.75 -28.72 -8.95
CA ALA A 39 24.63 -29.91 -9.83
C ALA A 39 23.86 -29.58 -11.11
N VAL A 40 22.76 -28.84 -11.04
CA VAL A 40 21.97 -28.39 -12.21
C VAL A 40 22.80 -27.43 -13.07
N GLY A 41 23.54 -26.51 -12.48
CA GLY A 41 24.43 -25.60 -13.22
C GLY A 41 25.52 -26.32 -13.98
N VAL A 42 26.18 -27.31 -13.36
CA VAL A 42 27.20 -28.15 -14.01
C VAL A 42 26.59 -28.98 -15.15
N LEU A 43 25.37 -29.53 -14.95
CA LEU A 43 24.70 -30.30 -16.01
C LEU A 43 24.35 -29.42 -17.23
N ILE A 44 23.90 -28.20 -17.02
CA ILE A 44 23.63 -27.24 -18.10
C ILE A 44 24.90 -26.90 -18.87
N LEU A 45 26.03 -26.67 -18.18
CA LEU A 45 27.30 -26.38 -18.81
C LEU A 45 27.81 -27.57 -19.64
N LEU A 46 27.63 -28.81 -19.16
CA LEU A 46 28.01 -30.03 -19.91
C LEU A 46 27.14 -30.20 -21.16
N LEU A 47 25.82 -29.97 -21.06
CA LEU A 47 24.93 -30.03 -22.21
C LEU A 47 25.26 -28.96 -23.25
N PHE A 48 25.64 -27.77 -22.82
CA PHE A 48 26.03 -26.67 -23.70
C PHE A 48 27.35 -27.00 -24.41
N SER A 49 28.31 -27.62 -23.71
CA SER A 49 29.58 -28.08 -24.28
C SER A 49 29.37 -29.19 -25.34
N ILE A 50 28.48 -30.15 -25.10
CA ILE A 50 28.11 -31.21 -26.05
C ILE A 50 27.44 -30.60 -27.30
N LEU A 51 26.58 -29.57 -27.11
CA LEU A 51 25.93 -28.89 -28.23
C LEU A 51 26.95 -28.15 -29.12
N LEU A 52 27.93 -27.47 -28.50
CA LEU A 52 29.01 -26.79 -29.23
C LEU A 52 29.89 -27.74 -29.99
N VAL A 53 30.19 -28.93 -29.46
CA VAL A 53 30.96 -29.96 -30.14
C VAL A 53 30.20 -30.52 -31.35
N ARG A 54 28.87 -30.69 -31.25
CA ARG A 54 28.03 -31.14 -32.38
C ARG A 54 27.90 -30.09 -33.47
N CYS A 55 27.78 -28.79 -33.11
CA CYS A 55 27.74 -27.72 -34.12
C CYS A 55 29.06 -27.53 -34.89
N ASN A 56 30.20 -27.96 -34.35
CA ASN A 56 31.49 -27.89 -35.05
C ASN A 56 31.79 -29.12 -35.94
N ALA A 57 30.97 -30.17 -35.88
CA ALA A 57 31.18 -31.40 -36.67
C ALA A 57 30.45 -31.40 -38.03
N ASP A 58 29.56 -30.43 -38.30
CA ASP A 58 28.77 -30.36 -39.53
C ASP A 58 29.08 -29.12 -40.40
N ILE A 59 30.34 -28.85 -40.69
CA ILE A 59 30.72 -27.90 -41.76
C ILE A 59 31.28 -28.68 -42.94
N PRO A 60 30.51 -28.93 -44.02
CA PRO A 60 31.07 -29.38 -45.28
C PRO A 60 31.69 -28.20 -46.00
N SER A 61 32.97 -28.34 -46.31
CA SER A 61 33.69 -27.49 -47.25
C SER A 61 33.12 -27.63 -48.65
N THR A 62 32.54 -26.57 -49.21
CA THR A 62 32.38 -26.44 -50.65
C THR A 62 32.71 -25.04 -51.11
N SER A 63 33.58 -25.04 -52.08
CA SER A 63 34.20 -23.99 -52.88
C SER A 63 33.16 -23.14 -53.66
N THR A 64 33.52 -21.85 -53.76
CA THR A 64 33.21 -20.84 -54.78
C THR A 64 32.56 -21.31 -56.08
N GLU A 65 31.47 -20.62 -56.49
CA GLU A 65 31.42 -19.96 -57.79
C GLU A 65 30.33 -18.91 -57.89
N ASN A 66 30.67 -17.83 -58.61
CA ASN A 66 29.89 -16.65 -58.95
C ASN A 66 28.65 -16.97 -59.83
N SER A 67 27.58 -16.21 -59.73
CA SER A 67 27.10 -15.35 -60.86
C SER A 67 25.71 -14.75 -60.58
N THR A 68 25.66 -13.42 -60.76
CA THR A 68 24.65 -12.54 -61.37
C THR A 68 23.14 -12.72 -61.18
N ALA A 69 22.61 -11.62 -60.63
CA ALA A 69 21.38 -10.87 -61.03
C ALA A 69 20.18 -11.64 -61.64
N ASP A 70 18.99 -11.41 -61.09
CA ASP A 70 18.00 -10.50 -61.70
C ASP A 70 16.69 -10.38 -60.87
N SER A 71 16.09 -9.26 -61.08
CA SER A 71 14.83 -8.71 -60.58
C SER A 71 13.60 -9.58 -60.85
N ILE A 72 12.53 -9.35 -60.15
CA ILE A 72 11.23 -8.86 -60.62
C ILE A 72 10.07 -9.36 -59.76
N THR A 73 9.36 -8.38 -59.15
CA THR A 73 7.93 -8.18 -58.98
C THR A 73 6.94 -9.31 -58.73
N GLY A 74 6.00 -9.00 -57.82
CA GLY A 74 4.58 -9.28 -58.02
C GLY A 74 3.89 -10.00 -56.87
N SER A 75 3.24 -9.32 -56.04
CA SER A 75 1.78 -9.01 -56.01
C SER A 75 0.85 -10.10 -55.41
N THR A 76 0.09 -9.60 -54.47
CA THR A 76 -1.33 -9.81 -54.14
C THR A 76 -1.83 -11.06 -53.44
N ALA A 77 -2.42 -10.73 -52.27
CA ALA A 77 -3.83 -10.93 -51.87
C ALA A 77 -4.30 -12.31 -51.35
N GLY A 78 -5.02 -12.20 -50.25
CA GLY A 78 -6.16 -13.08 -49.97
C GLY A 78 -6.23 -13.60 -48.53
N SER A 79 -6.85 -12.84 -47.67
CA SER A 79 -8.12 -13.06 -46.98
C SER A 79 -8.47 -14.50 -46.63
N THR A 80 -8.70 -14.76 -45.35
CA THR A 80 -10.01 -15.13 -44.80
C THR A 80 -9.97 -15.36 -43.29
N ALA A 81 -11.05 -14.89 -42.69
CA ALA A 81 -11.42 -14.97 -41.26
C ALA A 81 -11.74 -16.39 -40.80
N GLY A 82 -11.52 -16.66 -39.53
CA GLY A 82 -12.05 -17.83 -38.82
C GLY A 82 -12.25 -17.51 -37.37
N SER A 83 -13.46 -17.08 -37.00
CA SER A 83 -13.93 -16.95 -35.63
C SER A 83 -14.22 -18.32 -35.06
N THR A 84 -13.70 -18.62 -33.86
CA THR A 84 -14.26 -19.67 -33.01
C THR A 84 -14.49 -19.12 -31.61
N GLN A 85 -15.77 -18.92 -31.30
CA GLN A 85 -16.30 -18.79 -29.94
C GLN A 85 -16.03 -20.08 -29.17
N SER A 86 -15.49 -19.96 -27.97
CA SER A 86 -15.50 -21.02 -26.97
C SER A 86 -16.31 -20.54 -25.78
N SER A 87 -17.40 -21.27 -25.54
CA SER A 87 -18.37 -21.14 -24.48
C SER A 87 -17.80 -21.55 -23.12
N ILE A 88 -18.12 -20.76 -22.10
CA ILE A 88 -17.86 -21.01 -20.68
C ILE A 88 -18.94 -21.95 -20.14
N PRO A 89 -18.64 -23.00 -19.38
CA PRO A 89 -19.66 -23.75 -18.66
C PRO A 89 -19.98 -23.12 -17.29
N GLU A 90 -21.26 -22.91 -17.05
CA GLU A 90 -21.86 -22.63 -15.74
C GLU A 90 -21.56 -23.76 -14.77
N THR A 91 -21.11 -23.45 -13.58
CA THR A 91 -21.00 -24.38 -12.46
C THR A 91 -22.00 -24.04 -11.39
N SER A 92 -22.85 -25.02 -11.13
CA SER A 92 -23.96 -25.09 -10.20
C SER A 92 -23.60 -24.85 -8.74
N VAL A 93 -24.52 -24.15 -8.06
CA VAL A 93 -24.58 -23.91 -6.60
C VAL A 93 -24.95 -25.22 -5.88
N PRO A 94 -24.29 -25.60 -4.76
CA PRO A 94 -24.75 -26.68 -3.87
C PRO A 94 -25.80 -26.18 -2.87
N PRO A 95 -26.71 -27.08 -2.39
CA PRO A 95 -27.88 -26.72 -1.61
C PRO A 95 -27.60 -26.47 -0.12
N GLU A 96 -28.44 -25.63 0.44
CA GLU A 96 -28.64 -25.28 1.85
C GLU A 96 -28.76 -26.52 2.76
N THR A 97 -27.98 -26.54 3.84
CA THR A 97 -28.12 -27.50 4.92
C THR A 97 -28.89 -26.87 6.07
N THR A 98 -30.06 -27.44 6.33
CA THR A 98 -30.98 -27.12 7.41
C THR A 98 -30.40 -27.41 8.79
N LEU A 99 -30.52 -26.43 9.71
CA LEU A 99 -30.31 -26.54 11.16
C LEU A 99 -31.54 -27.12 11.86
N PRO A 100 -31.36 -27.92 12.91
CA PRO A 100 -32.50 -28.38 13.72
C PRO A 100 -32.89 -27.38 14.80
N SER A 101 -34.21 -27.30 15.03
CA SER A 101 -34.90 -26.42 15.95
C SER A 101 -34.96 -26.96 17.39
N THR A 102 -34.82 -25.98 18.32
CA THR A 102 -35.46 -25.74 19.64
C THR A 102 -35.09 -26.57 20.89
N PRO A 103 -35.28 -26.02 22.13
CA PRO A 103 -36.51 -25.42 22.60
C PRO A 103 -36.41 -24.10 23.41
N SER A 104 -37.55 -23.43 23.37
CA SER A 104 -38.18 -22.38 24.18
C SER A 104 -37.85 -22.30 25.68
N THR A 105 -37.60 -21.09 26.22
CA THR A 105 -38.45 -20.34 27.15
C THR A 105 -37.61 -19.26 27.84
N GLU A 106 -37.96 -18.00 27.68
CA GLU A 106 -38.36 -17.07 28.72
C GLU A 106 -38.53 -15.65 28.13
N GLU A 107 -39.75 -15.19 28.26
CA GLU A 107 -40.22 -13.87 27.86
C GLU A 107 -39.69 -12.81 28.84
N THR A 108 -38.71 -11.99 28.38
CA THR A 108 -38.38 -10.74 29.09
C THR A 108 -38.78 -9.60 28.20
N THR A 109 -39.81 -8.88 28.64
CA THR A 109 -40.38 -7.70 28.01
C THR A 109 -39.34 -6.60 27.84
N LEU A 110 -38.95 -6.33 26.59
CA LEU A 110 -38.21 -5.12 26.20
C LEU A 110 -39.14 -3.91 26.19
N PRO A 111 -38.69 -2.75 26.68
CA PRO A 111 -39.46 -1.52 26.57
C PRO A 111 -39.60 -1.08 25.11
N SER A 112 -40.81 -0.70 24.73
CA SER A 112 -41.20 -0.21 23.41
C SER A 112 -40.31 0.96 22.95
N VAL A 113 -39.67 0.75 21.76
CA VAL A 113 -38.99 1.84 21.02
C VAL A 113 -40.06 2.84 20.56
N PRO A 114 -39.89 4.16 20.82
CA PRO A 114 -40.75 5.19 20.26
C PRO A 114 -40.65 5.19 18.71
N PRO A 115 -41.72 5.59 17.99
CA PRO A 115 -41.68 5.63 16.54
C PRO A 115 -40.58 6.58 16.03
N GLU A 116 -39.81 6.10 15.03
CA GLU A 116 -38.83 6.90 14.31
C GLU A 116 -39.43 8.22 13.85
N THR A 117 -38.99 9.29 14.51
CA THR A 117 -39.28 10.65 14.06
C THR A 117 -38.49 10.86 12.77
N SER A 118 -39.17 11.03 11.65
CA SER A 118 -38.59 11.42 10.37
C SER A 118 -37.61 12.57 10.60
N LEU A 119 -36.31 12.33 10.27
CA LEU A 119 -35.29 13.36 10.25
C LEU A 119 -35.78 14.54 9.40
N PRO A 120 -35.74 15.77 9.88
CA PRO A 120 -36.06 16.92 9.07
C PRO A 120 -35.04 16.99 7.92
N THR A 121 -35.52 16.92 6.69
CA THR A 121 -34.75 17.29 5.51
C THR A 121 -34.47 18.79 5.60
N ASN A 122 -33.34 19.15 6.19
CA ASN A 122 -32.85 20.51 6.10
C ASN A 122 -32.66 20.89 4.64
N PRO A 123 -33.12 22.03 4.16
CA PRO A 123 -32.79 22.56 2.87
C PRO A 123 -31.25 22.66 2.75
N PRO A 124 -30.64 22.51 1.56
CA PRO A 124 -29.22 22.63 1.40
C PRO A 124 -28.73 23.94 2.01
N ALA A 125 -27.74 23.84 2.90
CA ALA A 125 -27.17 24.98 3.59
C ALA A 125 -26.59 25.96 2.56
N THR A 126 -27.11 27.18 2.51
CA THR A 126 -26.66 28.26 1.59
C THR A 126 -25.58 29.15 2.17
N GLY A 127 -25.00 28.76 3.34
CA GLY A 127 -24.01 29.53 4.06
C GLY A 127 -22.54 29.18 3.73
N PRO A 128 -21.59 29.95 4.27
CA PRO A 128 -20.16 29.63 4.15
C PRO A 128 -19.86 28.24 4.71
N ILE A 129 -18.95 27.52 4.05
CA ILE A 129 -18.53 26.19 4.47
C ILE A 129 -17.76 26.31 5.79
N GLN A 130 -18.19 25.60 6.82
CA GLN A 130 -17.54 25.59 8.13
C GLN A 130 -16.08 25.14 8.01
N GLY A 131 -15.14 25.89 8.63
CA GLY A 131 -13.71 25.59 8.57
C GLY A 131 -13.02 25.98 7.26
N SER A 132 -13.73 26.59 6.31
CA SER A 132 -13.17 27.01 5.03
C SER A 132 -12.16 28.16 5.20
N ILE A 133 -11.04 28.07 4.47
CA ILE A 133 -10.07 29.17 4.31
C ILE A 133 -10.44 30.12 3.16
N GLY A 134 -11.60 29.93 2.52
CA GLY A 134 -12.16 30.84 1.53
C GLY A 134 -11.52 30.77 0.14
N MET A 135 -10.87 29.67 -0.23
CA MET A 135 -10.30 29.48 -1.58
C MET A 135 -11.38 29.33 -2.66
N TYR A 136 -12.47 28.65 -2.32
CA TYR A 136 -13.59 28.37 -3.22
C TYR A 136 -14.91 28.67 -2.54
N THR A 137 -15.86 29.25 -3.28
CA THR A 137 -17.25 29.34 -2.82
C THR A 137 -17.96 27.99 -2.92
N ARG A 138 -19.12 27.87 -2.28
CA ARG A 138 -19.94 26.65 -2.38
C ARG A 138 -20.36 26.39 -3.83
N GLU A 139 -20.78 27.41 -4.55
CA GLU A 139 -21.23 27.33 -5.92
C GLU A 139 -20.09 26.86 -6.86
N GLU A 140 -18.87 27.35 -6.65
CA GLU A 140 -17.69 26.88 -7.38
C GLU A 140 -17.40 25.40 -7.10
N LEU A 141 -17.47 24.96 -5.84
CA LEU A 141 -17.27 23.56 -5.48
C LEU A 141 -18.36 22.65 -6.06
N GLU A 142 -19.62 23.09 -6.03
CA GLU A 142 -20.75 22.34 -6.63
C GLU A 142 -20.63 22.22 -8.17
N ALA A 143 -20.06 23.22 -8.82
CA ALA A 143 -19.81 23.21 -10.27
C ALA A 143 -18.63 22.31 -10.68
N MET A 144 -17.73 21.93 -9.74
CA MET A 144 -16.58 21.08 -10.03
C MET A 144 -17.01 19.63 -10.32
N ASP A 145 -16.27 18.97 -11.20
CA ASP A 145 -16.46 17.55 -11.52
C ASP A 145 -16.30 16.67 -10.25
N ASN A 146 -17.34 15.87 -9.98
CA ASN A 146 -17.35 14.89 -8.90
C ASN A 146 -17.28 13.44 -9.40
N THR A 147 -16.90 13.23 -10.66
CA THR A 147 -16.65 11.88 -11.17
C THR A 147 -15.57 11.21 -10.36
N SER A 148 -15.91 10.08 -9.74
CA SER A 148 -14.98 9.33 -8.90
C SER A 148 -13.87 8.71 -9.74
N SER A 149 -12.63 8.96 -9.34
CA SER A 149 -11.44 8.27 -9.84
C SER A 149 -10.87 7.42 -8.71
N GLY A 150 -10.69 6.13 -8.95
CA GLY A 150 -9.86 5.30 -8.09
C GLY A 150 -8.38 5.61 -8.35
N TYR A 151 -7.55 5.49 -7.32
CA TYR A 151 -6.12 5.71 -7.47
C TYR A 151 -5.29 4.47 -7.13
N GLY A 152 -4.38 4.16 -8.03
CA GLY A 152 -3.21 3.34 -7.81
C GLY A 152 -2.05 3.95 -8.61
N PRO A 153 -0.80 3.82 -8.19
CA PRO A 153 0.33 4.48 -8.85
C PRO A 153 0.59 3.98 -10.28
N GLY A 154 -0.23 3.06 -10.77
CA GLY A 154 -0.06 2.41 -12.06
C GLY A 154 1.04 1.34 -12.04
N PRO A 155 1.43 0.80 -13.20
CA PRO A 155 2.51 -0.17 -13.29
C PRO A 155 3.80 0.43 -12.72
N ASN A 156 4.28 -0.16 -11.64
CA ASN A 156 5.56 0.18 -11.04
C ASN A 156 6.60 -0.86 -11.50
N ARG A 157 7.61 -0.42 -12.22
CA ARG A 157 8.64 -1.31 -12.76
C ARG A 157 9.63 -1.71 -11.66
N ASP A 158 10.11 -2.94 -11.70
CA ASP A 158 11.05 -3.49 -10.71
C ASP A 158 12.48 -3.00 -10.96
N TYR A 159 12.70 -1.69 -11.03
CA TYR A 159 14.03 -1.12 -11.03
C TYR A 159 14.15 0.16 -10.23
N LEU A 160 15.32 0.35 -9.68
CA LEU A 160 15.66 1.46 -8.81
C LEU A 160 15.45 2.80 -9.51
N ASN A 161 14.88 3.75 -8.75
CA ASN A 161 14.64 5.14 -9.17
C ASN A 161 13.68 5.32 -10.34
N PHE A 162 12.84 4.32 -10.63
CA PHE A 162 11.74 4.50 -11.57
C PHE A 162 10.58 5.25 -10.89
N ARG A 163 10.36 6.48 -11.30
CA ARG A 163 9.22 7.29 -10.85
C ARG A 163 7.97 6.90 -11.66
N PRO A 164 6.90 6.36 -11.04
CA PRO A 164 5.73 5.91 -11.77
C PRO A 164 5.10 7.04 -12.59
N GLU A 165 4.98 6.86 -13.89
CA GLU A 165 4.47 7.88 -14.83
C GLU A 165 3.08 8.36 -14.43
N TYR A 166 2.20 7.43 -14.01
CA TYR A 166 0.85 7.77 -13.59
C TYR A 166 0.83 8.67 -12.34
N ALA A 167 1.73 8.45 -11.37
CA ALA A 167 1.86 9.32 -10.21
C ALA A 167 2.37 10.71 -10.61
N VAL A 168 3.36 10.78 -11.52
CA VAL A 168 3.91 12.05 -12.04
C VAL A 168 2.86 12.84 -12.81
N ASP A 169 2.05 12.17 -13.64
CA ASP A 169 1.01 12.84 -14.44
C ASP A 169 -0.15 13.32 -13.56
N ASN A 170 -0.56 12.54 -12.56
CA ASN A 170 -1.57 12.99 -11.59
C ASN A 170 -1.05 14.16 -10.74
N GLN A 171 0.24 14.15 -10.34
CA GLN A 171 0.86 15.28 -9.66
C GLN A 171 0.70 16.57 -10.47
N LYS A 172 1.10 16.57 -11.73
CA LYS A 172 0.98 17.75 -12.62
C LYS A 172 -0.47 18.21 -12.80
N ARG A 173 -1.41 17.26 -12.87
CA ARG A 173 -2.82 17.55 -13.14
C ARG A 173 -3.53 18.14 -11.94
N TYR A 174 -3.22 17.66 -10.72
CA TYR A 174 -4.00 17.93 -9.53
C TYR A 174 -3.26 18.72 -8.45
N GLU A 175 -1.98 19.08 -8.63
CA GLU A 175 -1.22 19.89 -7.67
C GLU A 175 -1.89 21.22 -7.34
N LYS A 176 -2.58 21.83 -8.29
CA LYS A 176 -3.35 23.07 -8.09
C LYS A 176 -4.50 22.93 -7.07
N TYR A 177 -4.93 21.71 -6.79
CA TYR A 177 -5.92 21.38 -5.75
C TYR A 177 -5.26 20.86 -4.46
N GLY A 178 -3.98 21.17 -4.24
CA GLY A 178 -3.25 20.75 -3.06
C GLY A 178 -3.00 19.24 -2.97
N ALA A 179 -3.14 18.50 -4.08
CA ALA A 179 -2.95 17.06 -4.10
C ALA A 179 -1.51 16.68 -4.40
N ASN A 180 -1.00 15.66 -3.67
CA ASN A 180 0.34 15.13 -3.78
C ASN A 180 0.28 13.63 -4.07
N PHE A 181 0.72 13.22 -5.24
CA PHE A 181 0.78 11.82 -5.70
C PHE A 181 2.21 11.28 -5.68
N ILE A 182 3.16 12.16 -5.84
CA ILE A 182 4.60 11.94 -5.75
C ILE A 182 5.25 13.27 -5.38
N ALA A 183 6.28 13.23 -4.56
CA ALA A 183 7.02 14.43 -4.18
C ALA A 183 8.05 14.84 -5.25
N PRO A 184 8.68 16.02 -5.13
CA PRO A 184 9.75 16.45 -6.02
C PRO A 184 10.88 15.43 -6.15
N ASP A 185 11.58 15.46 -7.29
CA ASP A 185 12.74 14.60 -7.57
C ASP A 185 14.00 15.17 -6.90
N ASN A 186 14.14 14.91 -5.60
CA ASN A 186 15.20 15.47 -4.76
C ASN A 186 16.00 14.40 -3.98
N GLY A 187 15.84 13.13 -4.35
CA GLY A 187 16.51 12.01 -3.68
C GLY A 187 15.88 11.60 -2.35
N THR A 188 14.68 12.08 -2.02
CA THR A 188 14.02 11.82 -0.74
C THR A 188 12.91 10.77 -0.88
N ILE A 189 12.74 9.92 0.12
CA ILE A 189 11.64 8.99 0.32
C ILE A 189 10.86 9.41 1.57
N TYR A 190 9.54 9.36 1.49
CA TYR A 190 8.62 9.70 2.57
C TYR A 190 7.84 8.45 2.99
N LEU A 191 7.95 8.07 4.25
CA LEU A 191 7.19 6.96 4.82
C LEU A 191 5.86 7.46 5.37
N THR A 192 4.77 6.80 4.97
CA THR A 192 3.45 7.11 5.48
C THR A 192 2.70 5.82 5.83
N PHE A 193 1.92 5.85 6.90
CA PHE A 193 1.16 4.71 7.41
C PHE A 193 -0.31 5.08 7.54
N ASP A 194 -1.21 4.21 7.05
CA ASP A 194 -2.64 4.33 7.30
C ASP A 194 -3.01 3.52 8.54
N CYS A 195 -3.76 4.18 9.45
CA CYS A 195 -4.16 3.69 10.76
C CYS A 195 -5.68 3.75 10.89
N GLY A 196 -6.39 2.82 10.27
CA GLY A 196 -7.84 2.70 10.37
C GLY A 196 -8.29 2.05 11.68
N TYR A 197 -7.56 1.06 12.12
CA TYR A 197 -7.70 0.30 13.37
C TYR A 197 -6.32 -0.22 13.80
N GLU A 198 -6.21 -0.83 15.00
CA GLU A 198 -4.98 -1.41 15.51
C GLU A 198 -5.02 -2.93 15.45
N TYR A 199 -3.91 -3.54 15.11
CA TYR A 199 -3.69 -4.96 15.22
C TYR A 199 -2.66 -5.27 16.31
N TYR A 200 -2.87 -6.38 17.02
CA TYR A 200 -2.01 -6.76 18.14
C TYR A 200 -1.31 -8.07 17.84
N THR A 201 0.00 -8.02 17.89
CA THR A 201 0.84 -9.22 17.87
C THR A 201 1.18 -9.69 19.27
N THR A 202 1.86 -10.83 19.38
CA THR A 202 2.30 -11.37 20.66
C THR A 202 3.83 -11.30 20.74
N ASP A 203 4.34 -10.65 21.78
CA ASP A 203 5.77 -10.57 22.05
C ASP A 203 6.34 -11.92 22.52
N THR A 204 7.64 -11.96 22.77
CA THR A 204 8.35 -13.17 23.22
C THR A 204 7.98 -13.62 24.65
N ASN A 205 7.31 -12.76 25.41
CA ASN A 205 6.85 -13.02 26.78
C ASN A 205 5.38 -13.42 26.83
N GLY A 206 4.69 -13.44 25.67
CA GLY A 206 3.27 -13.76 25.56
C GLY A 206 2.34 -12.56 25.76
N ASN A 207 2.87 -11.32 25.82
CA ASN A 207 2.04 -10.12 25.94
C ASN A 207 1.55 -9.65 24.57
N LYS A 208 0.32 -9.13 24.55
CA LYS A 208 -0.22 -8.45 23.35
C LYS A 208 0.44 -7.09 23.21
N VAL A 209 1.02 -6.82 22.03
CA VAL A 209 1.71 -5.58 21.69
C VAL A 209 1.08 -4.99 20.42
N PRO A 210 0.70 -3.69 20.42
CA PRO A 210 0.23 -3.03 19.21
C PRO A 210 1.31 -3.06 18.12
N VAL A 211 0.95 -3.43 16.89
CA VAL A 211 1.91 -3.44 15.77
C VAL A 211 2.45 -2.04 15.50
N THR A 212 1.60 -1.01 15.62
CA THR A 212 2.03 0.39 15.50
C THR A 212 3.13 0.75 16.50
N SER A 213 3.15 0.18 17.72
CA SER A 213 4.23 0.49 18.68
C SER A 213 5.58 -0.04 18.21
N LEU A 214 5.62 -1.21 17.55
CA LEU A 214 6.85 -1.77 16.97
C LEU A 214 7.38 -0.92 15.81
N ILE A 215 6.47 -0.37 14.99
CA ILE A 215 6.81 0.58 13.93
C ILE A 215 7.43 1.84 14.52
N LEU A 216 6.81 2.42 15.56
CA LEU A 216 7.31 3.61 16.25
C LEU A 216 8.68 3.35 16.91
N ASP A 217 8.89 2.19 17.55
CA ASP A 217 10.17 1.79 18.10
C ASP A 217 11.28 1.77 17.04
N THR A 218 10.99 1.17 15.89
CA THR A 218 11.93 1.11 14.76
C THR A 218 12.23 2.51 14.19
N LEU A 219 11.20 3.34 13.98
CA LEU A 219 11.38 4.71 13.49
C LEU A 219 12.23 5.55 14.46
N LYS A 220 12.02 5.37 15.77
CA LYS A 220 12.81 6.01 16.82
C LYS A 220 14.26 5.53 16.80
N GLU A 221 14.51 4.22 16.76
CA GLU A 221 15.86 3.62 16.66
C GLU A 221 16.61 4.16 15.45
N LYS A 222 15.92 4.28 14.31
CA LYS A 222 16.50 4.75 13.05
C LYS A 222 16.55 6.27 12.91
N ASN A 223 15.98 7.02 13.87
CA ASN A 223 15.83 8.48 13.83
C ASN A 223 15.13 8.96 12.54
N VAL A 224 14.09 8.26 12.10
CA VAL A 224 13.27 8.56 10.91
C VAL A 224 11.89 9.01 11.36
N LYS A 225 11.34 10.02 10.71
CA LYS A 225 9.98 10.49 10.95
C LYS A 225 9.06 10.08 9.80
N ALA A 226 7.78 9.85 10.12
CA ALA A 226 6.76 9.39 9.18
C ALA A 226 5.45 10.15 9.40
N VAL A 227 4.51 10.02 8.45
CA VAL A 227 3.13 10.51 8.61
C VAL A 227 2.24 9.31 8.95
N PHE A 228 1.35 9.48 9.93
CA PHE A 228 0.33 8.51 10.30
C PHE A 228 -1.04 9.10 10.01
N PHE A 229 -1.75 8.54 9.01
CA PHE A 229 -3.11 8.95 8.68
C PHE A 229 -4.10 8.14 9.52
N ILE A 230 -4.71 8.79 10.50
CA ILE A 230 -5.57 8.14 11.49
C ILE A 230 -7.05 8.41 11.20
N THR A 231 -7.91 7.44 11.52
CA THR A 231 -9.36 7.61 11.56
C THR A 231 -9.84 8.02 12.97
N MET A 232 -11.10 8.47 13.10
CA MET A 232 -11.67 8.77 14.41
C MET A 232 -11.72 7.53 15.35
N PRO A 233 -12.13 6.33 14.90
CA PRO A 233 -12.06 5.13 15.74
C PRO A 233 -10.65 4.87 16.26
N TYR A 234 -9.62 5.04 15.41
CA TYR A 234 -8.23 4.89 15.81
C TYR A 234 -7.85 5.96 16.86
N ALA A 235 -8.15 7.23 16.60
CA ALA A 235 -7.86 8.33 17.53
C ALA A 235 -8.45 8.12 18.92
N LYS A 236 -9.67 7.58 18.98
CA LYS A 236 -10.36 7.28 20.25
C LYS A 236 -9.85 6.02 20.93
N GLY A 237 -9.59 4.97 20.16
CA GLY A 237 -9.20 3.66 20.68
C GLY A 237 -7.72 3.56 21.05
N GLN A 238 -6.86 4.36 20.43
CA GLN A 238 -5.40 4.28 20.53
C GLN A 238 -4.78 5.64 20.92
N ALA A 239 -5.42 6.34 21.89
CA ALA A 239 -4.99 7.68 22.28
C ALA A 239 -3.51 7.76 22.69
N ASP A 240 -2.99 6.73 23.38
CA ASP A 240 -1.59 6.68 23.80
C ASP A 240 -0.63 6.58 22.60
N LEU A 241 -0.99 5.82 21.57
CA LEU A 241 -0.19 5.72 20.34
C LEU A 241 -0.22 7.03 19.57
N VAL A 242 -1.38 7.70 19.46
CA VAL A 242 -1.49 9.02 18.83
C VAL A 242 -0.66 10.07 19.58
N ARG A 243 -0.72 10.07 20.93
CA ARG A 243 0.14 10.92 21.72
C ARG A 243 1.61 10.65 21.46
N ARG A 244 2.00 9.38 21.44
CA ARG A 244 3.36 8.97 21.15
C ARG A 244 3.83 9.40 19.76
N MET A 245 2.99 9.28 18.71
CA MET A 245 3.30 9.77 17.35
C MET A 245 3.67 11.26 17.38
N ILE A 246 2.86 12.08 18.08
CA ILE A 246 3.05 13.53 18.18
C ILE A 246 4.33 13.84 18.97
N ASP A 247 4.50 13.24 20.15
CA ASP A 247 5.62 13.51 21.06
C ASP A 247 6.97 13.07 20.46
N GLU A 248 6.98 12.03 19.63
CA GLU A 248 8.17 11.58 18.91
C GLU A 248 8.41 12.36 17.60
N GLY A 249 7.59 13.37 17.29
CA GLY A 249 7.79 14.30 16.16
C GLY A 249 7.38 13.74 14.80
N HIS A 250 6.49 12.77 14.76
CA HIS A 250 5.81 12.32 13.56
C HIS A 250 4.66 13.27 13.21
N ALA A 251 4.22 13.29 11.95
CA ALA A 251 3.00 13.98 11.58
C ALA A 251 1.80 13.06 11.73
N VAL A 252 0.71 13.59 12.29
CA VAL A 252 -0.59 12.93 12.31
C VAL A 252 -1.46 13.56 11.23
N GLY A 253 -1.91 12.76 10.27
CA GLY A 253 -2.79 13.15 9.17
C GLY A 253 -4.23 12.67 9.36
N ASN A 254 -5.14 13.33 8.68
CA ASN A 254 -6.57 13.05 8.73
C ASN A 254 -6.94 11.97 7.71
N HIS A 255 -7.57 10.89 8.17
CA HIS A 255 -8.09 9.81 7.33
C HIS A 255 -9.61 9.64 7.48
N THR A 256 -10.31 10.74 7.78
CA THR A 256 -11.75 10.90 7.98
C THR A 256 -12.29 10.31 9.31
N ASN A 257 -13.54 10.66 9.59
CA ASN A 257 -14.27 10.17 10.74
C ASN A 257 -14.64 8.68 10.60
N HIS A 258 -15.30 8.28 9.50
CA HIS A 258 -15.84 6.92 9.32
C HIS A 258 -15.25 6.15 8.14
N HIS A 259 -14.21 6.65 7.50
CA HIS A 259 -13.55 6.04 6.34
C HIS A 259 -14.48 5.84 5.11
N PRO A 260 -15.34 6.81 4.73
CA PRO A 260 -16.20 6.67 3.57
C PRO A 260 -15.46 6.99 2.27
N VAL A 261 -16.01 6.54 1.14
CA VAL A 261 -15.59 7.00 -0.17
C VAL A 261 -16.04 8.45 -0.35
N MET A 262 -15.11 9.41 -0.25
CA MET A 262 -15.41 10.86 -0.24
C MET A 262 -16.25 11.32 -1.44
N THR A 263 -16.00 10.76 -2.62
CA THR A 263 -16.71 11.13 -3.86
C THR A 263 -18.19 10.76 -3.88
N SER A 264 -18.64 9.90 -2.97
CA SER A 264 -20.06 9.54 -2.81
C SER A 264 -20.84 10.50 -1.91
N LEU A 265 -20.14 11.44 -1.27
CA LEU A 265 -20.72 12.34 -0.27
C LEU A 265 -21.12 13.69 -0.86
N SER A 266 -22.09 14.37 -0.22
CA SER A 266 -22.30 15.80 -0.44
C SER A 266 -21.13 16.61 0.15
N ILE A 267 -20.97 17.86 -0.28
CA ILE A 267 -19.92 18.76 0.24
C ILE A 267 -19.98 18.86 1.76
N ASP A 268 -21.20 19.05 2.33
CA ASP A 268 -21.35 19.16 3.79
C ASP A 268 -20.91 17.88 4.52
N LYS A 269 -21.20 16.70 3.95
CA LYS A 269 -20.74 15.43 4.52
C LYS A 269 -19.23 15.23 4.35
N MET A 270 -18.62 15.69 3.26
CA MET A 270 -17.15 15.69 3.12
C MET A 270 -16.50 16.56 4.21
N VAL A 271 -17.07 17.76 4.46
CA VAL A 271 -16.62 18.68 5.51
C VAL A 271 -16.76 18.04 6.89
N GLU A 272 -17.92 17.45 7.19
CA GLU A 272 -18.20 16.77 8.46
C GLU A 272 -17.20 15.63 8.72
N GLU A 273 -16.91 14.80 7.71
CA GLU A 273 -15.95 13.70 7.82
C GLU A 273 -14.52 14.17 8.13
N VAL A 274 -14.10 15.28 7.56
CA VAL A 274 -12.76 15.84 7.79
C VAL A 274 -12.71 16.61 9.11
N MET A 275 -13.69 17.52 9.35
CA MET A 275 -13.61 18.44 10.48
C MET A 275 -13.95 17.78 11.81
N SER A 276 -14.82 16.78 11.85
CA SER A 276 -15.10 16.05 13.10
C SER A 276 -13.82 15.43 13.69
N LEU A 277 -12.98 14.81 12.86
CA LEU A 277 -11.71 14.26 13.31
C LEU A 277 -10.69 15.37 13.62
N HIS A 278 -10.67 16.43 12.81
CA HIS A 278 -9.80 17.60 13.04
C HIS A 278 -10.03 18.18 14.44
N ASP A 279 -11.29 18.49 14.75
CA ASP A 279 -11.67 19.12 16.01
C ASP A 279 -11.40 18.19 17.21
N TYR A 280 -11.67 16.88 17.05
CA TYR A 280 -11.36 15.90 18.09
C TYR A 280 -9.86 15.84 18.39
N VAL A 281 -9.00 15.75 17.35
CA VAL A 281 -7.54 15.69 17.53
C VAL A 281 -7.01 16.99 18.13
N LYS A 282 -7.52 18.13 17.69
CA LYS A 282 -7.15 19.43 18.24
C LYS A 282 -7.55 19.57 19.72
N GLU A 283 -8.75 19.14 20.08
CA GLU A 283 -9.27 19.22 21.46
C GLU A 283 -8.51 18.28 22.40
N HIS A 284 -8.30 17.00 22.01
CA HIS A 284 -7.77 15.97 22.90
C HIS A 284 -6.24 15.88 22.92
N PHE A 285 -5.58 16.27 21.83
CA PHE A 285 -4.12 16.18 21.70
C PHE A 285 -3.41 17.53 21.55
N GLY A 286 -4.17 18.64 21.34
CA GLY A 286 -3.57 19.96 21.08
C GLY A 286 -2.86 20.04 19.72
N TYR A 287 -3.14 19.10 18.81
CA TYR A 287 -2.45 18.98 17.53
C TYR A 287 -3.35 19.42 16.37
N THR A 288 -2.82 20.26 15.47
CA THR A 288 -3.53 20.71 14.28
C THR A 288 -3.07 19.92 13.06
N MET A 289 -3.95 19.10 12.51
CA MET A 289 -3.68 18.33 11.30
C MET A 289 -3.75 19.21 10.06
N THR A 290 -2.81 19.01 9.13
CA THR A 290 -2.71 19.73 7.84
C THR A 290 -2.63 18.80 6.64
N LEU A 291 -2.45 17.50 6.87
CA LEU A 291 -2.36 16.47 5.85
C LEU A 291 -3.60 15.59 5.88
N PHE A 292 -4.12 15.27 4.70
CA PHE A 292 -5.31 14.43 4.52
C PHE A 292 -5.01 13.30 3.54
N ARG A 293 -5.51 12.11 3.82
CA ARG A 293 -5.51 11.01 2.85
C ARG A 293 -6.94 10.52 2.60
N PRO A 294 -7.41 10.47 1.33
CA PRO A 294 -8.75 9.99 1.05
C PRO A 294 -8.84 8.48 1.28
N PRO A 295 -9.88 8.01 1.99
CA PRO A 295 -10.16 6.57 2.11
C PRO A 295 -10.19 5.88 0.75
N THR A 296 -9.63 4.67 0.69
CA THR A 296 -9.52 3.85 -0.55
C THR A 296 -8.74 4.50 -1.71
N GLY A 297 -8.20 5.69 -1.52
CA GLY A 297 -7.55 6.47 -2.57
C GLY A 297 -8.51 7.07 -3.61
N ALA A 298 -9.82 6.94 -3.44
CA ALA A 298 -10.81 7.51 -4.35
C ALA A 298 -10.90 9.03 -4.21
N TYR A 299 -10.89 9.73 -5.34
CA TYR A 299 -10.94 11.19 -5.39
C TYR A 299 -11.70 11.71 -6.60
N SER A 300 -12.08 12.98 -6.56
CA SER A 300 -12.60 13.78 -7.66
C SER A 300 -12.00 15.18 -7.58
N VAL A 301 -12.16 15.98 -8.65
CA VAL A 301 -11.76 17.39 -8.60
C VAL A 301 -12.46 18.10 -7.43
N ARG A 302 -13.78 17.85 -7.28
CA ARG A 302 -14.57 18.42 -6.18
C ARG A 302 -14.02 18.01 -4.79
N SER A 303 -13.80 16.72 -4.56
CA SER A 303 -13.33 16.26 -3.25
C SER A 303 -11.95 16.80 -2.89
N LEU A 304 -11.02 16.91 -3.86
CA LEU A 304 -9.72 17.54 -3.66
C LEU A 304 -9.85 19.02 -3.31
N ALA A 305 -10.69 19.76 -4.06
CA ALA A 305 -10.92 21.18 -3.81
C ALA A 305 -11.61 21.44 -2.46
N VAL A 306 -12.57 20.60 -2.05
CA VAL A 306 -13.19 20.69 -0.71
C VAL A 306 -12.15 20.53 0.38
N VAL A 307 -11.29 19.53 0.28
CA VAL A 307 -10.22 19.26 1.26
C VAL A 307 -9.20 20.40 1.30
N GLN A 308 -8.80 20.93 0.13
CA GLN A 308 -7.93 22.10 0.05
C GLN A 308 -8.59 23.34 0.67
N ASN A 309 -9.89 23.54 0.44
CA ASN A 309 -10.66 24.66 1.00
C ASN A 309 -10.77 24.60 2.54
N LEU A 310 -10.55 23.42 3.15
CA LEU A 310 -10.42 23.23 4.60
C LEU A 310 -8.99 23.42 5.12
N GLY A 311 -8.05 23.85 4.26
CA GLY A 311 -6.65 24.09 4.63
C GLY A 311 -5.75 22.86 4.64
N TYR A 312 -6.17 21.75 4.03
CA TYR A 312 -5.40 20.52 3.97
C TYR A 312 -4.66 20.35 2.65
N LYS A 313 -3.53 19.65 2.71
CA LYS A 313 -2.89 19.02 1.55
C LYS A 313 -3.35 17.57 1.46
N THR A 314 -3.88 17.16 0.32
CA THR A 314 -4.18 15.75 0.06
C THR A 314 -2.92 14.98 -0.29
N VAL A 315 -2.69 13.83 0.37
CA VAL A 315 -1.51 12.99 0.16
C VAL A 315 -1.93 11.61 -0.30
N HIS A 316 -1.70 11.32 -1.57
CA HIS A 316 -1.74 9.98 -2.15
C HIS A 316 -0.38 9.28 -1.96
N TRP A 317 0.02 8.41 -2.89
CA TRP A 317 1.27 7.64 -2.81
C TRP A 317 1.82 7.36 -4.21
N SER A 318 3.08 7.05 -4.30
CA SER A 318 3.70 6.53 -5.54
C SER A 318 4.20 5.11 -5.41
N PHE A 319 4.11 4.53 -4.20
CA PHE A 319 4.32 3.12 -3.92
C PHE A 319 3.28 2.63 -2.91
N ALA A 320 2.71 1.47 -3.19
CA ALA A 320 1.88 0.69 -2.27
C ALA A 320 1.97 -0.80 -2.64
N TYR A 321 1.61 -1.66 -1.72
CA TYR A 321 1.41 -3.09 -1.96
C TYR A 321 0.35 -3.63 -1.00
N ALA A 322 -0.12 -4.86 -1.21
CA ALA A 322 -1.13 -5.47 -0.35
C ALA A 322 -0.49 -5.87 0.99
N ASP A 323 -0.77 -5.10 2.04
CA ASP A 323 -0.23 -5.26 3.38
C ASP A 323 -1.27 -5.00 4.49
N TRP A 324 -2.53 -4.75 4.10
CA TRP A 324 -3.61 -4.34 5.00
C TRP A 324 -4.42 -5.49 5.59
N GLU A 325 -4.23 -6.73 5.11
CA GLU A 325 -4.92 -7.90 5.64
C GLU A 325 -4.07 -8.55 6.73
N PRO A 326 -4.39 -8.41 8.04
CA PRO A 326 -3.54 -8.93 9.11
C PRO A 326 -3.34 -10.44 9.07
N GLU A 327 -4.36 -11.18 8.61
CA GLU A 327 -4.33 -12.65 8.54
C GLU A 327 -3.67 -13.19 7.25
N ASP A 328 -3.42 -12.33 6.24
CA ASP A 328 -2.78 -12.69 4.96
C ASP A 328 -1.63 -11.73 4.64
N GLN A 329 -0.61 -11.79 5.47
CA GLN A 329 0.54 -10.91 5.37
C GLN A 329 1.57 -11.42 4.35
N PRO A 330 2.15 -10.52 3.52
CA PRO A 330 3.21 -10.89 2.59
C PRO A 330 4.43 -11.50 3.29
N GLU A 331 5.06 -12.47 2.64
CA GLU A 331 6.33 -13.03 3.11
C GLU A 331 7.40 -11.93 3.24
N LEU A 332 8.21 -11.99 4.33
CA LEU A 332 9.17 -10.93 4.68
C LEU A 332 10.18 -10.63 3.55
N ASP A 333 10.76 -11.68 2.95
CA ASP A 333 11.76 -11.50 1.88
C ASP A 333 11.12 -10.91 0.61
N TYR A 334 9.87 -11.29 0.29
CA TYR A 334 9.11 -10.69 -0.80
C TYR A 334 8.81 -9.21 -0.54
N ALA A 335 8.29 -8.88 0.64
CA ALA A 335 7.92 -7.53 1.03
C ALA A 335 9.15 -6.59 1.02
N LEU A 336 10.25 -7.00 1.66
CA LEU A 336 11.49 -6.21 1.68
C LEU A 336 12.05 -5.99 0.27
N ASN A 337 12.11 -7.05 -0.55
CA ASN A 337 12.58 -6.94 -1.93
C ASN A 337 11.68 -6.02 -2.75
N ASN A 338 10.34 -6.13 -2.61
CA ASN A 338 9.38 -5.30 -3.32
C ASN A 338 9.54 -3.82 -2.96
N VAL A 339 9.65 -3.52 -1.67
CA VAL A 339 9.88 -2.17 -1.13
C VAL A 339 11.19 -1.57 -1.68
N LEU A 340 12.29 -2.33 -1.64
CA LEU A 340 13.61 -1.83 -2.03
C LEU A 340 13.84 -1.75 -3.56
N LYS A 341 13.24 -2.66 -4.34
CA LYS A 341 13.36 -2.64 -5.81
C LYS A 341 12.66 -1.45 -6.45
N LYS A 342 11.59 -1.00 -5.83
CA LYS A 342 10.72 0.09 -6.33
C LYS A 342 11.04 1.43 -5.70
N ALA A 343 12.14 1.53 -4.96
CA ALA A 343 12.58 2.79 -4.38
C ALA A 343 12.92 3.82 -5.47
N HIS A 344 12.36 5.02 -5.34
CA HIS A 344 12.57 6.11 -6.28
C HIS A 344 12.54 7.47 -5.57
N SER A 345 13.16 8.45 -6.19
CA SER A 345 13.23 9.82 -5.70
C SER A 345 11.84 10.45 -5.65
N GLY A 346 11.53 11.11 -4.54
CA GLY A 346 10.22 11.70 -4.28
C GLY A 346 9.13 10.67 -3.94
N ALA A 347 9.50 9.42 -3.64
CA ALA A 347 8.53 8.38 -3.33
C ALA A 347 7.76 8.71 -2.05
N ILE A 348 6.42 8.63 -2.14
CA ILE A 348 5.52 8.60 -1.00
C ILE A 348 5.06 7.15 -0.85
N TYR A 349 5.50 6.49 0.21
CA TYR A 349 5.17 5.10 0.51
C TYR A 349 3.85 5.04 1.29
N LEU A 350 2.84 4.36 0.76
CA LEU A 350 1.67 3.93 1.53
C LEU A 350 1.96 2.55 2.12
N LEU A 351 1.97 2.49 3.43
CA LEU A 351 2.05 1.29 4.25
C LEU A 351 0.89 1.29 5.25
N HIS A 352 0.52 0.11 5.78
CA HIS A 352 -0.51 0.02 6.81
C HIS A 352 0.11 -0.37 8.15
N ALA A 353 -0.30 0.32 9.22
CA ALA A 353 0.27 0.13 10.55
C ALA A 353 -0.17 -1.19 11.20
N VAL A 354 -1.18 -1.85 10.68
CA VAL A 354 -1.64 -3.18 11.11
C VAL A 354 -0.75 -4.33 10.64
N SER A 355 0.22 -4.05 9.75
CA SER A 355 1.05 -5.07 9.11
C SER A 355 2.23 -5.50 9.98
N GLU A 356 2.19 -6.73 10.50
CA GLU A 356 3.34 -7.35 11.17
C GLU A 356 4.56 -7.45 10.24
N THR A 357 4.32 -7.70 8.95
CA THR A 357 5.39 -7.75 7.95
C THR A 357 6.07 -6.39 7.81
N ASN A 358 5.31 -5.29 7.72
CA ASN A 358 5.89 -3.95 7.70
C ASN A 358 6.71 -3.66 8.96
N ALA A 359 6.17 -3.95 10.14
CA ALA A 359 6.90 -3.77 11.39
C ALA A 359 8.22 -4.57 11.41
N ALA A 360 8.22 -5.78 10.88
CA ALA A 360 9.38 -6.65 10.85
C ALA A 360 10.48 -6.20 9.87
N ILE A 361 10.10 -5.68 8.69
CA ILE A 361 11.05 -5.30 7.63
C ILE A 361 11.47 -3.83 7.67
N LEU A 362 10.77 -2.97 8.44
CA LEU A 362 10.94 -1.52 8.37
C LEU A 362 12.39 -1.08 8.62
N GLY A 363 13.07 -1.65 9.61
CA GLY A 363 14.46 -1.34 9.89
C GLY A 363 15.41 -1.67 8.74
N ASP A 364 15.23 -2.84 8.10
CA ASP A 364 16.02 -3.27 6.95
C ASP A 364 15.67 -2.46 5.69
N ALA A 365 14.41 -2.03 5.55
CA ALA A 365 13.97 -1.16 4.46
C ALA A 365 14.61 0.24 4.57
N ILE A 366 14.60 0.85 5.77
CA ILE A 366 15.25 2.14 6.02
C ILE A 366 16.74 2.06 5.70
N ASP A 367 17.45 1.06 6.24
CA ASP A 367 18.89 0.85 5.97
C ASP A 367 19.14 0.66 4.46
N GLY A 368 18.27 -0.09 3.78
CA GLY A 368 18.37 -0.32 2.35
C GLY A 368 18.14 0.93 1.51
N PHE A 369 17.22 1.82 1.88
CA PHE A 369 17.04 3.12 1.23
C PHE A 369 18.26 4.01 1.38
N LEU A 370 18.81 4.12 2.59
CA LEU A 370 20.02 4.89 2.87
C LEU A 370 21.22 4.35 2.09
N GLN A 371 21.42 3.02 2.03
CA GLN A 371 22.47 2.38 1.24
C GLN A 371 22.34 2.66 -0.27
N LYS A 372 21.12 2.86 -0.75
CA LYS A 372 20.84 3.23 -2.15
C LYS A 372 21.00 4.74 -2.42
N GLY A 373 21.38 5.53 -1.42
CA GLY A 373 21.63 6.96 -1.52
C GLY A 373 20.40 7.84 -1.37
N PHE A 374 19.24 7.31 -0.96
CA PHE A 374 18.06 8.11 -0.65
C PHE A 374 18.14 8.71 0.75
N LYS A 375 17.49 9.85 0.92
CA LYS A 375 17.19 10.45 2.22
C LYS A 375 15.80 10.01 2.66
N LEU A 376 15.55 9.99 3.97
CA LEU A 376 14.21 9.84 4.53
C LEU A 376 13.89 11.10 5.32
N GLU A 377 12.80 11.75 4.94
CA GLU A 377 12.35 12.99 5.58
C GLU A 377 10.86 12.90 5.89
N LEU A 378 10.38 13.74 6.81
CA LEU A 378 8.97 13.89 7.11
C LEU A 378 8.29 14.64 5.96
N PHE A 379 7.19 14.10 5.44
CA PHE A 379 6.33 14.80 4.48
C PHE A 379 5.55 15.91 5.19
N GLN A 380 5.58 17.15 4.63
CA GLN A 380 4.93 18.34 5.21
C GLN A 380 4.08 19.09 4.18
#